data_3533a05277720d4a8ca8164b4153ba54
#
_entry.id   3533a05277720d4a8ca8164b4153ba54
#
_cell.length_a   1.000
_cell.length_b   1.000
_cell.length_c   1.000
_cell.angle_alpha   90.00
_cell.angle_beta   90.00
_cell.angle_gamma   90.00
#
_symmetry.space_group_name_H-M   'P 1'
#
loop_
_entity.id
_entity.type
_entity.pdbx_description
1 polymer ?
#
loop_
_entity_poly.entity_id
_entity_poly.type
_entity_poly.pdbx_seq_one_letter_code
_entity_poly.pdbx_strand_id
1 'polypeptide(L)'
;MLRCLWVLIVLTSAPSWGAGFFRPGVGVGNLAAGGTGVSGGVVGYGHWYNPAMLSLTKGKADLVLDWTMLDESFSFLRSREGLVPPERLADMSEGQQAALMANCCGSSPDQPVLDEAPARQIPFIGLAVPVRSDTVVGLAVYGPQGPARKMDPNGAQRYSAVSNNITLAIAQLSAAYGADRWGVGIGLANFILDVGQDFTLSGDFFGTEDPAFDALATVQVQDAFIPVANLGFWATPLKGLRLGASWQRPLTEKCTGTGASKICGNVIAEGVVDAELGPGLAQAASIIQNDGGALVMRFPDMIRLGATQQFGDHVNVSLEGFYEAWGEIGNLTFVPNNVVFDAGVEQISLENIVFPRRWDNTYGVRFGTRWDLPAAWTQIPVQMRLGSQWESSAAPLVELDTGGLDWEKLGFTVGFGVEVMKGLQVDVYYLRTLTAELTVENSNMRTTNIFHADEVAKGNSGLETVSANGDYVINHQRFGLGVRYALGVR
;
A
#
# COMPACT_ATOMS: atom_id res chain seq x y z
N MET A 1 -14.06 -16.91 -44.49
CA MET A 1 -13.72 -17.98 -43.53
C MET A 1 -12.86 -17.40 -42.45
N LEU A 2 -13.47 -16.90 -41.41
CA LEU A 2 -12.79 -16.38 -40.17
C LEU A 2 -12.58 -17.54 -39.25
N ARG A 3 -11.34 -17.99 -39.01
CA ARG A 3 -11.02 -18.95 -37.99
C ARG A 3 -10.84 -18.16 -36.66
N CYS A 4 -11.80 -18.32 -35.76
CA CYS A 4 -11.69 -17.87 -34.39
C CYS A 4 -10.60 -18.66 -33.67
N LEU A 5 -9.52 -17.99 -33.30
CA LEU A 5 -8.48 -18.53 -32.44
C LEU A 5 -8.96 -18.37 -30.98
N TRP A 6 -9.46 -19.44 -30.39
CA TRP A 6 -9.70 -19.54 -28.96
C TRP A 6 -8.35 -19.78 -28.28
N VAL A 7 -7.79 -18.75 -27.66
CA VAL A 7 -6.68 -18.93 -26.73
C VAL A 7 -7.28 -19.36 -25.40
N LEU A 8 -7.22 -20.67 -25.15
CA LEU A 8 -7.50 -21.23 -23.85
C LEU A 8 -6.34 -20.87 -22.93
N ILE A 9 -6.49 -19.84 -22.11
CA ILE A 9 -5.57 -19.58 -20.99
C ILE A 9 -5.91 -20.63 -19.92
N VAL A 10 -5.10 -21.66 -19.85
CA VAL A 10 -5.09 -22.60 -18.73
C VAL A 10 -4.53 -21.85 -17.54
N LEU A 11 -5.41 -21.39 -16.65
CA LEU A 11 -5.03 -20.86 -15.34
C LEU A 11 -4.57 -22.05 -14.49
N THR A 12 -3.29 -22.37 -14.55
CA THR A 12 -2.67 -23.13 -13.49
C THR A 12 -2.62 -22.23 -12.26
N SER A 13 -3.21 -22.70 -11.16
CA SER A 13 -3.16 -22.04 -9.86
C SER A 13 -1.71 -21.98 -9.37
N ALA A 14 -0.99 -20.92 -9.73
CA ALA A 14 0.25 -20.55 -9.07
C ALA A 14 -0.09 -19.73 -7.81
N PRO A 15 0.63 -19.89 -6.70
CA PRO A 15 0.42 -19.08 -5.51
C PRO A 15 0.69 -17.61 -5.83
N SER A 16 -0.09 -16.76 -5.30
CA SER A 16 -0.37 -15.42 -5.76
C SER A 16 0.02 -14.34 -4.74
N TRP A 17 0.50 -13.19 -5.17
CA TRP A 17 1.27 -12.20 -4.42
C TRP A 17 0.98 -10.73 -4.86
N GLY A 18 0.76 -9.65 -4.04
CA GLY A 18 0.33 -8.24 -4.35
C GLY A 18 1.11 -7.07 -3.68
N ALA A 19 1.00 -5.82 -4.09
CA ALA A 19 1.92 -4.69 -3.89
C ALA A 19 1.83 -3.90 -2.56
N GLY A 20 2.60 -4.21 -1.55
CA GLY A 20 3.01 -3.40 -0.40
C GLY A 20 2.06 -2.32 0.16
N PHE A 21 2.60 -1.14 0.48
CA PHE A 21 1.84 -0.02 1.05
C PHE A 21 1.02 0.79 0.03
N PHE A 22 1.36 0.70 -1.25
CA PHE A 22 0.65 1.44 -2.28
C PHE A 22 -0.53 0.63 -2.82
N ARG A 23 -1.66 1.30 -3.00
CA ARG A 23 -2.74 0.73 -3.80
C ARG A 23 -2.61 1.21 -5.24
N PRO A 24 -2.70 0.30 -6.22
CA PRO A 24 -2.40 0.64 -7.60
C PRO A 24 -3.34 1.69 -8.16
N GLY A 25 -2.72 2.71 -8.75
CA GLY A 25 -3.38 3.72 -9.54
C GLY A 25 -4.04 4.86 -8.75
N VAL A 26 -4.04 6.02 -9.41
CA VAL A 26 -4.72 7.23 -8.96
C VAL A 26 -5.54 7.80 -10.10
N GLY A 27 -6.53 8.65 -9.76
CA GLY A 27 -7.31 9.38 -10.74
C GLY A 27 -8.47 8.61 -11.33
N VAL A 28 -9.68 9.18 -11.19
CA VAL A 28 -10.96 8.56 -11.54
C VAL A 28 -11.00 8.09 -12.99
N GLY A 29 -10.57 8.93 -13.93
CA GLY A 29 -10.64 8.61 -15.34
C GLY A 29 -9.71 7.47 -15.78
N ASN A 30 -8.54 7.30 -15.14
CA ASN A 30 -7.62 6.22 -15.44
C ASN A 30 -8.01 4.93 -14.70
N LEU A 31 -8.46 5.05 -13.44
CA LEU A 31 -8.97 3.90 -12.67
C LEU A 31 -10.21 3.28 -13.34
N ALA A 32 -11.07 4.10 -13.95
CA ALA A 32 -12.18 3.62 -14.78
C ALA A 32 -11.76 2.70 -15.94
N ALA A 33 -10.52 2.86 -16.43
CA ALA A 33 -9.93 2.06 -17.49
C ALA A 33 -8.84 1.11 -16.94
N GLY A 34 -9.09 0.45 -15.81
CA GLY A 34 -8.17 -0.52 -15.21
C GLY A 34 -6.90 0.08 -14.60
N GLY A 35 -6.83 1.39 -14.39
CA GLY A 35 -5.64 2.07 -13.89
C GLY A 35 -4.55 2.26 -14.96
N THR A 36 -4.88 2.19 -16.24
CA THR A 36 -3.94 2.49 -17.34
C THR A 36 -3.72 3.98 -17.47
N GLY A 37 -2.47 4.42 -17.69
CA GLY A 37 -2.11 5.85 -17.76
C GLY A 37 -0.69 6.14 -18.24
N VAL A 38 0.12 5.11 -18.48
CA VAL A 38 1.54 5.27 -18.83
C VAL A 38 1.71 5.69 -20.30
N SER A 39 0.86 5.19 -21.19
CA SER A 39 0.87 5.49 -22.63
C SER A 39 -0.43 6.12 -23.13
N GLY A 40 -1.46 6.20 -22.27
CA GLY A 40 -2.79 6.69 -22.62
C GLY A 40 -3.48 7.37 -21.45
N GLY A 41 -4.82 7.41 -21.47
CA GLY A 41 -5.62 7.93 -20.36
C GLY A 41 -5.77 9.46 -20.34
N VAL A 42 -6.14 9.98 -19.19
CA VAL A 42 -6.33 11.41 -18.94
C VAL A 42 -4.99 12.07 -18.64
N VAL A 43 -4.69 13.14 -19.35
CA VAL A 43 -3.38 13.81 -19.32
C VAL A 43 -3.03 14.31 -17.92
N GLY A 44 -3.96 14.92 -17.18
CA GLY A 44 -3.73 15.48 -15.86
C GLY A 44 -3.27 14.45 -14.81
N TYR A 45 -3.44 13.14 -15.02
CA TYR A 45 -2.88 12.10 -14.14
C TYR A 45 -1.46 11.69 -14.51
N GLY A 46 -0.88 12.27 -15.57
CA GLY A 46 0.51 12.04 -15.98
C GLY A 46 1.52 12.28 -14.85
N HIS A 47 1.21 13.12 -13.88
CA HIS A 47 2.03 13.32 -12.70
C HIS A 47 2.41 11.99 -12.02
N TRP A 48 1.46 11.09 -11.83
CA TRP A 48 1.72 9.79 -11.23
C TRP A 48 2.22 8.74 -12.24
N TYR A 49 1.51 8.63 -13.38
CA TYR A 49 1.76 7.51 -14.30
C TYR A 49 2.99 7.69 -15.19
N ASN A 50 3.12 8.87 -15.80
CA ASN A 50 4.18 9.21 -16.73
C ASN A 50 4.20 10.74 -16.99
N PRO A 51 5.13 11.49 -16.42
CA PRO A 51 5.14 12.95 -16.53
C PRO A 51 5.27 13.44 -17.97
N ALA A 52 5.84 12.65 -18.90
CA ALA A 52 5.90 13.02 -20.31
C ALA A 52 4.50 13.16 -20.97
N MET A 53 3.49 12.44 -20.44
CA MET A 53 2.11 12.51 -20.95
C MET A 53 1.49 13.90 -20.79
N LEU A 54 1.99 14.74 -19.86
CA LEU A 54 1.53 16.11 -19.67
C LEU A 54 1.73 16.95 -20.95
N SER A 55 2.72 16.65 -21.78
CA SER A 55 2.95 17.33 -23.06
C SER A 55 1.79 17.18 -24.07
N LEU A 56 0.85 16.27 -23.80
CA LEU A 56 -0.29 16.00 -24.67
C LEU A 56 -1.52 16.88 -24.37
N THR A 57 -1.40 17.94 -23.61
CA THR A 57 -2.48 18.92 -23.31
C THR A 57 -3.00 19.68 -24.57
N LYS A 58 -2.26 19.61 -25.69
CA LYS A 58 -2.63 20.26 -26.96
C LYS A 58 -2.90 21.76 -26.83
N GLY A 59 -2.08 22.45 -26.03
CA GLY A 59 -2.19 23.89 -25.83
C GLY A 59 -3.35 24.33 -24.92
N LYS A 60 -3.93 23.43 -24.15
CA LYS A 60 -4.93 23.72 -23.13
C LYS A 60 -4.38 23.45 -21.76
N ALA A 61 -4.73 24.28 -20.76
CA ALA A 61 -4.49 23.90 -19.38
C ALA A 61 -5.50 22.80 -19.00
N ASP A 62 -5.05 21.81 -18.25
CA ASP A 62 -5.85 20.65 -17.79
C ASP A 62 -5.86 20.64 -16.26
N LEU A 63 -7.03 20.92 -15.67
CA LEU A 63 -7.30 20.85 -14.24
C LEU A 63 -8.10 19.59 -13.97
N VAL A 64 -7.65 18.80 -12.99
CA VAL A 64 -8.33 17.58 -12.53
C VAL A 64 -8.54 17.66 -11.03
N LEU A 65 -9.77 17.38 -10.59
CA LEU A 65 -10.18 17.32 -9.20
C LEU A 65 -10.94 16.02 -8.99
N ASP A 66 -10.38 15.11 -8.20
CA ASP A 66 -11.00 13.81 -7.95
C ASP A 66 -11.17 13.52 -6.46
N TRP A 67 -12.16 12.72 -6.21
CA TRP A 67 -12.41 12.08 -4.94
C TRP A 67 -12.66 10.58 -5.15
N THR A 68 -11.92 9.76 -4.43
CA THR A 68 -12.08 8.31 -4.43
C THR A 68 -12.35 7.82 -3.01
N MET A 69 -13.37 7.00 -2.86
CA MET A 69 -13.64 6.23 -1.65
C MET A 69 -13.07 4.83 -1.83
N LEU A 70 -12.18 4.44 -0.92
CA LEU A 70 -11.64 3.09 -0.83
C LEU A 70 -12.28 2.41 0.37
N ASP A 71 -12.98 1.33 0.11
CA ASP A 71 -13.63 0.49 1.10
C ASP A 71 -13.00 -0.90 1.06
N GLU A 72 -12.42 -1.30 2.18
CA GLU A 72 -11.82 -2.63 2.33
C GLU A 72 -12.27 -3.20 3.66
N SER A 73 -12.87 -4.38 3.62
CA SER A 73 -13.23 -5.14 4.80
C SER A 73 -12.32 -6.37 4.91
N PHE A 74 -12.00 -6.71 6.14
CA PHE A 74 -11.07 -7.77 6.46
C PHE A 74 -11.58 -8.54 7.67
N SER A 75 -11.35 -9.86 7.66
CA SER A 75 -11.54 -10.69 8.84
C SER A 75 -10.39 -11.68 9.00
N PHE A 76 -10.07 -12.01 10.24
CA PHE A 76 -9.01 -12.93 10.62
C PHE A 76 -9.47 -13.88 11.72
N LEU A 77 -9.35 -15.18 11.47
CA LEU A 77 -9.58 -16.23 12.45
C LEU A 77 -8.25 -16.93 12.74
N ARG A 78 -7.68 -16.68 13.91
CA ARG A 78 -6.39 -17.26 14.29
C ARG A 78 -6.51 -18.76 14.55
N SER A 79 -5.56 -19.54 14.02
CA SER A 79 -5.43 -20.97 14.32
C SER A 79 -4.82 -21.19 15.69
N ARG A 80 -5.33 -22.17 16.42
CA ARG A 80 -4.72 -22.69 17.66
C ARG A 80 -3.62 -23.70 17.40
N GLU A 81 -3.46 -24.14 16.17
CA GLU A 81 -2.42 -25.11 15.78
C GLU A 81 -1.11 -24.39 15.47
N GLY A 82 0.01 -25.00 15.84
CA GLY A 82 1.33 -24.48 15.54
C GLY A 82 1.70 -23.17 16.26
N LEU A 83 1.06 -22.85 17.39
CA LEU A 83 1.36 -21.64 18.17
C LEU A 83 2.81 -21.62 18.65
N VAL A 84 3.36 -22.77 19.02
CA VAL A 84 4.73 -22.97 19.44
C VAL A 84 5.29 -24.24 18.81
N PRO A 85 6.64 -24.37 18.67
CA PRO A 85 7.26 -25.62 18.22
C PRO A 85 6.91 -26.80 19.14
N PRO A 86 6.80 -28.04 18.62
CA PRO A 86 6.44 -29.23 19.39
C PRO A 86 7.35 -29.48 20.60
N GLU A 87 8.65 -29.21 20.47
CA GLU A 87 9.63 -29.38 21.54
C GLU A 87 9.31 -28.42 22.71
N ARG A 88 9.00 -27.17 22.43
CA ARG A 88 8.62 -26.20 23.44
C ARG A 88 7.28 -26.56 24.10
N LEU A 89 6.31 -27.01 23.30
CA LEU A 89 5.02 -27.45 23.83
C LEU A 89 5.19 -28.60 24.83
N ALA A 90 6.13 -29.52 24.56
CA ALA A 90 6.44 -30.62 25.44
C ALA A 90 7.13 -30.17 26.77
N ASP A 91 7.87 -29.08 26.73
CA ASP A 91 8.53 -28.49 27.92
C ASP A 91 7.58 -27.65 28.79
N MET A 92 6.44 -27.23 28.26
CA MET A 92 5.42 -26.48 29.00
C MET A 92 4.63 -27.40 29.94
N SER A 93 4.36 -26.94 31.15
CA SER A 93 3.43 -27.63 32.05
C SER A 93 2.00 -27.65 31.47
N GLU A 94 1.17 -28.60 31.90
CA GLU A 94 -0.25 -28.66 31.47
C GLU A 94 -1.00 -27.34 31.75
N GLY A 95 -0.68 -26.66 32.88
CA GLY A 95 -1.25 -25.37 33.20
C GLY A 95 -0.86 -24.25 32.21
N GLN A 96 0.42 -24.23 31.77
CA GLN A 96 0.90 -23.26 30.77
C GLN A 96 0.31 -23.54 29.41
N GLN A 97 0.21 -24.80 29.01
CA GLN A 97 -0.46 -25.18 27.75
C GLN A 97 -1.94 -24.75 27.73
N ALA A 98 -2.65 -25.02 28.83
CA ALA A 98 -4.04 -24.61 28.98
C ALA A 98 -4.21 -23.07 28.97
N ALA A 99 -3.30 -22.32 29.63
CA ALA A 99 -3.28 -20.88 29.62
C ALA A 99 -3.01 -20.32 28.21
N LEU A 100 -2.01 -20.86 27.49
CA LEU A 100 -1.74 -20.46 26.12
C LEU A 100 -2.96 -20.68 25.21
N MET A 101 -3.61 -21.83 25.29
CA MET A 101 -4.81 -22.14 24.51
C MET A 101 -6.01 -21.26 24.85
N ALA A 102 -6.08 -20.76 26.09
CA ALA A 102 -7.12 -19.84 26.50
C ALA A 102 -6.85 -18.40 26.02
N ASN A 103 -5.60 -17.96 26.02
CA ASN A 103 -5.20 -16.57 25.82
C ASN A 103 -4.87 -16.24 24.34
N CYS A 104 -4.39 -17.20 23.56
CA CYS A 104 -3.87 -16.98 22.19
C CYS A 104 -4.85 -16.28 21.28
N CYS A 105 -6.10 -16.60 21.42
CA CYS A 105 -7.11 -16.27 20.43
C CYS A 105 -8.07 -15.15 20.90
N GLY A 106 -7.66 -14.42 21.93
CA GLY A 106 -8.37 -13.24 22.43
C GLY A 106 -9.71 -13.56 23.09
N SER A 107 -10.56 -12.55 23.22
CA SER A 107 -11.84 -12.61 23.93
C SER A 107 -12.90 -13.49 23.23
N SER A 108 -12.75 -13.77 21.94
CA SER A 108 -13.69 -14.54 21.12
C SER A 108 -12.95 -15.56 20.24
N PRO A 109 -12.42 -16.63 20.82
CA PRO A 109 -11.43 -17.49 20.16
C PRO A 109 -11.95 -18.29 18.97
N ASP A 110 -13.25 -18.46 18.82
CA ASP A 110 -13.90 -19.23 17.75
C ASP A 110 -14.61 -18.32 16.74
N GLN A 111 -14.39 -17.01 16.84
CA GLN A 111 -14.98 -16.04 15.92
C GLN A 111 -13.87 -15.20 15.25
N PRO A 112 -14.04 -14.86 13.97
CA PRO A 112 -13.08 -14.01 13.31
C PRO A 112 -13.09 -12.59 13.89
N VAL A 113 -11.90 -12.02 14.04
CA VAL A 113 -11.73 -10.59 14.30
C VAL A 113 -12.07 -9.83 13.02
N LEU A 114 -12.84 -8.77 13.14
CA LEU A 114 -13.27 -7.94 12.02
C LEU A 114 -12.55 -6.60 12.03
N ASP A 115 -12.29 -6.08 10.85
CA ASP A 115 -11.85 -4.70 10.66
C ASP A 115 -13.07 -3.77 10.68
N GLU A 116 -13.06 -2.80 11.59
CA GLU A 116 -14.11 -1.80 11.80
C GLU A 116 -13.71 -0.42 11.27
N ALA A 117 -12.59 -0.30 10.55
CA ALA A 117 -12.14 0.97 10.04
C ALA A 117 -13.11 1.53 9.00
N PRO A 118 -13.37 2.84 8.99
CA PRO A 118 -14.22 3.47 7.99
C PRO A 118 -13.53 3.50 6.62
N ALA A 119 -14.35 3.54 5.56
CA ALA A 119 -13.88 3.70 4.19
C ALA A 119 -13.01 4.97 4.05
N ARG A 120 -11.88 4.83 3.35
CA ARG A 120 -10.88 5.90 3.21
C ARG A 120 -11.20 6.82 2.06
N GLN A 121 -11.02 8.13 2.30
CA GLN A 121 -11.21 9.19 1.31
C GLN A 121 -9.85 9.56 0.70
N ILE A 122 -9.74 9.51 -0.63
CA ILE A 122 -8.48 9.76 -1.35
C ILE A 122 -8.71 10.87 -2.39
N PRO A 123 -8.24 12.09 -2.14
CA PRO A 123 -8.30 13.16 -3.12
C PRO A 123 -7.18 13.06 -4.14
N PHE A 124 -7.41 13.60 -5.34
CA PHE A 124 -6.40 13.93 -6.33
C PHE A 124 -6.69 15.32 -6.89
N ILE A 125 -5.68 16.18 -6.87
CA ILE A 125 -5.71 17.51 -7.48
C ILE A 125 -4.53 17.61 -8.41
N GLY A 126 -4.76 17.89 -9.71
CA GLY A 126 -3.71 18.01 -10.70
C GLY A 126 -3.97 19.16 -11.66
N LEU A 127 -2.92 19.91 -11.96
CA LEU A 127 -2.93 21.01 -12.91
C LEU A 127 -1.74 20.86 -13.88
N ALA A 128 -2.01 20.91 -15.18
CA ALA A 128 -1.00 20.96 -16.22
C ALA A 128 -1.23 22.22 -17.08
N VAL A 129 -0.22 23.05 -17.23
CA VAL A 129 -0.30 24.33 -17.96
C VAL A 129 0.73 24.36 -19.09
N PRO A 130 0.34 24.50 -20.35
CA PRO A 130 1.25 24.71 -21.45
C PRO A 130 1.90 26.11 -21.33
N VAL A 131 3.22 26.17 -21.19
CA VAL A 131 4.01 27.40 -21.14
C VAL A 131 4.57 27.76 -22.54
N ARG A 132 4.64 26.76 -23.42
CA ARG A 132 4.94 26.87 -24.85
C ARG A 132 4.11 25.84 -25.63
N SER A 133 4.18 25.90 -26.93
CA SER A 133 3.48 24.93 -27.82
C SER A 133 3.92 23.47 -27.58
N ASP A 134 5.13 23.28 -27.13
CA ASP A 134 5.82 22.00 -26.93
C ASP A 134 6.15 21.68 -25.46
N THR A 135 5.98 22.66 -24.55
CA THR A 135 6.44 22.57 -23.16
C THR A 135 5.29 22.81 -22.20
N VAL A 136 5.12 21.91 -21.24
CA VAL A 136 4.08 21.96 -20.21
C VAL A 136 4.74 21.86 -18.83
N VAL A 137 4.25 22.64 -17.90
CA VAL A 137 4.56 22.51 -16.47
C VAL A 137 3.31 22.15 -15.70
N GLY A 138 3.47 21.49 -14.56
CA GLY A 138 2.31 21.09 -13.78
C GLY A 138 2.63 20.87 -12.31
N LEU A 139 1.56 20.85 -11.53
CA LEU A 139 1.55 20.61 -10.09
C LEU A 139 0.46 19.59 -9.78
N ALA A 140 0.73 18.65 -8.88
CA ALA A 140 -0.29 17.77 -8.35
C ALA A 140 -0.11 17.50 -6.86
N VAL A 141 -1.23 17.24 -6.17
CA VAL A 141 -1.29 16.75 -4.79
C VAL A 141 -2.23 15.55 -4.78
N TYR A 142 -1.76 14.44 -4.26
CA TYR A 142 -2.50 13.17 -4.27
C TYR A 142 -1.90 12.16 -3.28
N GLY A 143 -2.57 10.99 -3.09
CA GLY A 143 -2.03 9.92 -2.26
C GLY A 143 -2.46 8.54 -2.76
N PRO A 144 -1.53 7.63 -3.08
CA PRO A 144 -1.83 6.24 -3.44
C PRO A 144 -1.95 5.35 -2.20
N GLN A 145 -2.57 5.84 -1.15
CA GLN A 145 -2.60 5.20 0.16
C GLN A 145 -3.52 3.98 0.24
N GLY A 146 -3.16 3.04 1.12
CA GLY A 146 -3.96 1.88 1.47
C GLY A 146 -5.11 2.20 2.45
N PRO A 147 -5.89 1.20 2.85
CA PRO A 147 -6.94 1.35 3.85
C PRO A 147 -6.37 1.63 5.24
N ALA A 148 -7.18 2.21 6.11
CA ALA A 148 -6.94 2.17 7.55
C ALA A 148 -7.40 0.81 8.10
N ARG A 149 -6.97 0.47 9.32
CA ARG A 149 -7.39 -0.71 10.10
C ARG A 149 -7.79 -0.28 11.50
N LYS A 150 -8.80 -0.94 12.02
CA LYS A 150 -9.21 -0.82 13.41
C LYS A 150 -9.88 -2.11 13.84
N MET A 151 -9.29 -2.78 14.82
CA MET A 151 -9.71 -4.08 15.29
C MET A 151 -9.83 -4.11 16.80
N ASP A 152 -10.44 -5.17 17.35
CA ASP A 152 -10.55 -5.36 18.81
C ASP A 152 -9.14 -5.39 19.45
N PRO A 153 -8.84 -4.51 20.43
CA PRO A 153 -7.55 -4.51 21.12
C PRO A 153 -7.27 -5.79 21.92
N ASN A 154 -8.32 -6.55 22.25
CA ASN A 154 -8.21 -7.83 22.94
C ASN A 154 -8.38 -9.02 21.96
N GLY A 155 -8.39 -8.76 20.66
CA GLY A 155 -8.56 -9.77 19.62
C GLY A 155 -7.31 -10.64 19.42
N ALA A 156 -7.51 -11.72 18.67
CA ALA A 156 -6.45 -12.69 18.34
C ALA A 156 -5.27 -12.09 17.54
N GLN A 157 -5.49 -10.98 16.84
CA GLN A 157 -4.53 -10.28 15.99
C GLN A 157 -3.68 -9.24 16.75
N ARG A 158 -3.94 -9.00 18.03
CA ARG A 158 -3.39 -7.86 18.79
C ARG A 158 -1.88 -7.69 18.71
N TYR A 159 -1.14 -8.78 18.60
CA TYR A 159 0.33 -8.76 18.50
C TYR A 159 0.86 -8.35 17.12
N SER A 160 0.01 -8.28 16.11
CA SER A 160 0.37 -7.79 14.77
C SER A 160 -0.16 -6.38 14.53
N ALA A 161 -1.44 -6.14 14.83
CA ALA A 161 -2.04 -4.82 14.76
C ALA A 161 -3.36 -4.77 15.55
N VAL A 162 -3.58 -3.67 16.25
CA VAL A 162 -4.86 -3.26 16.82
C VAL A 162 -5.46 -2.15 15.96
N SER A 163 -4.66 -1.18 15.59
CA SER A 163 -5.01 -0.18 14.59
C SER A 163 -3.83 0.11 13.67
N ASN A 164 -4.15 0.55 12.45
CA ASN A 164 -3.16 1.01 11.50
C ASN A 164 -3.76 2.12 10.63
N ASN A 165 -3.11 3.28 10.60
CA ASN A 165 -3.51 4.43 9.80
C ASN A 165 -2.29 5.03 9.12
N ILE A 166 -1.90 4.47 7.97
CA ILE A 166 -0.80 4.98 7.17
C ILE A 166 -1.36 5.98 6.16
N THR A 167 -0.91 7.22 6.24
CA THR A 167 -1.24 8.28 5.29
C THR A 167 0.00 8.64 4.49
N LEU A 168 -0.13 8.59 3.16
CA LEU A 168 0.90 9.04 2.23
C LEU A 168 0.33 10.16 1.37
N ALA A 169 0.82 11.39 1.57
CA ALA A 169 0.52 12.53 0.71
C ALA A 169 1.72 12.81 -0.20
N ILE A 170 1.45 13.10 -1.47
CA ILE A 170 2.46 13.39 -2.48
C ILE A 170 2.19 14.77 -3.06
N ALA A 171 3.15 15.67 -2.97
CA ALA A 171 3.18 16.93 -3.70
C ALA A 171 4.23 16.85 -4.80
N GLN A 172 3.84 17.05 -6.06
CA GLN A 172 4.71 16.87 -7.21
C GLN A 172 4.68 18.05 -8.16
N LEU A 173 5.86 18.55 -8.52
CA LEU A 173 6.09 19.45 -9.64
C LEU A 173 6.52 18.62 -10.85
N SER A 174 6.02 18.95 -12.03
CA SER A 174 6.38 18.25 -13.27
C SER A 174 6.64 19.21 -14.41
N ALA A 175 7.53 18.81 -15.31
CA ALA A 175 7.77 19.47 -16.57
C ALA A 175 7.84 18.43 -17.69
N ALA A 176 7.25 18.74 -18.84
CA ALA A 176 7.21 17.86 -19.99
C ALA A 176 7.48 18.63 -21.28
N TYR A 177 8.22 17.99 -22.17
CA TYR A 177 8.45 18.43 -23.54
C TYR A 177 7.87 17.40 -24.50
N GLY A 178 7.15 17.85 -25.50
CA GLY A 178 6.54 16.98 -26.52
C GLY A 178 6.81 17.47 -27.94
N ALA A 179 7.41 16.60 -28.75
CA ALA A 179 7.48 16.73 -30.19
C ALA A 179 6.34 15.97 -30.87
N ASP A 180 6.29 15.97 -32.20
CA ASP A 180 5.18 15.37 -32.97
C ASP A 180 4.95 13.88 -32.65
N ARG A 181 6.04 13.14 -32.46
CA ARG A 181 6.01 11.67 -32.31
C ARG A 181 6.62 11.13 -31.03
N TRP A 182 7.15 11.97 -30.17
CA TRP A 182 7.75 11.58 -28.89
C TRP A 182 7.70 12.71 -27.87
N GLY A 183 7.84 12.38 -26.62
CA GLY A 183 7.96 13.34 -25.55
C GLY A 183 8.68 12.76 -24.33
N VAL A 184 9.25 13.65 -23.54
CA VAL A 184 9.93 13.36 -22.30
C VAL A 184 9.34 14.20 -21.18
N GLY A 185 9.47 13.73 -19.95
CA GLY A 185 9.02 14.48 -18.78
C GLY A 185 9.76 14.10 -17.53
N ILE A 186 9.79 15.03 -16.61
CA ILE A 186 10.34 14.85 -15.27
C ILE A 186 9.31 15.31 -14.25
N GLY A 187 9.17 14.57 -13.17
CA GLY A 187 8.48 14.94 -11.95
C GLY A 187 9.45 14.95 -10.78
N LEU A 188 9.37 15.98 -9.96
CA LEU A 188 10.04 16.05 -8.65
C LEU A 188 8.94 16.07 -7.59
N ALA A 189 8.84 15.00 -6.84
CA ALA A 189 7.84 14.82 -5.80
C ALA A 189 8.47 14.89 -4.42
N ASN A 190 7.70 15.35 -3.46
CA ASN A 190 7.95 15.13 -2.05
C ASN A 190 6.85 14.21 -1.51
N PHE A 191 7.23 13.06 -0.97
CA PHE A 191 6.33 12.17 -0.24
C PHE A 191 6.34 12.59 1.22
N ILE A 192 5.17 12.66 1.81
CA ILE A 192 4.94 12.95 3.23
C ILE A 192 4.25 11.73 3.79
N LEU A 193 4.94 11.03 4.66
CA LEU A 193 4.46 9.81 5.31
C LEU A 193 4.07 10.13 6.75
N ASP A 194 2.86 9.74 7.13
CA ASP A 194 2.37 9.75 8.51
C ASP A 194 1.90 8.33 8.86
N VAL A 195 2.40 7.77 9.96
CA VAL A 195 2.10 6.42 10.42
C VAL A 195 1.57 6.48 11.83
N GLY A 196 0.32 6.11 12.00
CA GLY A 196 -0.29 5.80 13.28
C GLY A 196 -0.55 4.30 13.37
N GLN A 197 0.02 3.62 14.37
CA GLN A 197 -0.15 2.20 14.56
C GLN A 197 -0.21 1.83 16.03
N ASP A 198 -1.22 1.03 16.40
CA ASP A 198 -1.32 0.40 17.71
C ASP A 198 -1.13 -1.11 17.55
N PHE A 199 -0.35 -1.70 18.40
CA PHE A 199 -0.13 -3.14 18.48
C PHE A 199 0.28 -3.55 19.90
N THR A 200 0.13 -4.82 20.22
CA THR A 200 0.47 -5.33 21.54
C THR A 200 1.86 -5.95 21.54
N LEU A 201 2.65 -5.63 22.56
CA LEU A 201 3.89 -6.30 22.91
C LEU A 201 3.62 -7.22 24.10
N SER A 202 4.17 -8.42 24.09
CA SER A 202 4.07 -9.34 25.24
C SER A 202 5.17 -9.04 26.25
N GLY A 203 4.82 -8.95 27.51
CA GLY A 203 5.75 -8.97 28.64
C GLY A 203 5.61 -10.25 29.47
N ASP A 204 4.96 -11.27 28.94
CA ASP A 204 4.73 -12.54 29.62
C ASP A 204 6.02 -13.38 29.67
N PHE A 205 6.48 -13.68 30.89
CA PHE A 205 7.68 -14.48 31.14
C PHE A 205 7.50 -15.97 30.89
N PHE A 206 6.28 -16.44 30.68
CA PHE A 206 5.96 -17.84 30.46
C PHE A 206 5.59 -18.15 29.01
N GLY A 207 5.40 -17.10 28.19
CA GLY A 207 4.99 -17.22 26.78
C GLY A 207 3.61 -17.86 26.63
N THR A 208 2.69 -17.54 27.54
CA THR A 208 1.29 -18.01 27.56
C THR A 208 0.32 -16.98 26.99
N GLU A 209 0.83 -15.86 26.47
CA GLU A 209 0.06 -14.72 25.94
C GLU A 209 -0.96 -14.16 26.95
N ASP A 210 -0.58 -14.11 28.24
CA ASP A 210 -1.46 -13.56 29.28
C ASP A 210 -1.65 -12.06 29.08
N PRO A 211 -2.90 -11.58 28.82
CA PRO A 211 -3.17 -10.16 28.60
C PRO A 211 -2.83 -9.26 29.79
N ALA A 212 -2.74 -9.82 30.99
CA ALA A 212 -2.32 -9.06 32.18
C ALA A 212 -0.87 -8.54 32.07
N PHE A 213 -0.05 -9.21 31.27
CA PHE A 213 1.35 -8.86 31.03
C PHE A 213 1.58 -8.25 29.62
N ASP A 214 0.54 -7.93 28.90
CA ASP A 214 0.65 -7.25 27.63
C ASP A 214 0.95 -5.75 27.82
N ALA A 215 1.59 -5.13 26.83
CA ALA A 215 1.75 -3.68 26.69
C ALA A 215 1.18 -3.24 25.36
N LEU A 216 0.16 -2.39 25.37
CA LEU A 216 -0.37 -1.77 24.16
C LEU A 216 0.56 -0.64 23.74
N ALA A 217 1.31 -0.84 22.69
CA ALA A 217 2.20 0.17 22.10
C ALA A 217 1.44 1.02 21.07
N THR A 218 1.55 2.33 21.21
CA THR A 218 1.04 3.32 20.26
C THR A 218 2.21 4.03 19.61
N VAL A 219 2.31 3.93 18.28
CA VAL A 219 3.34 4.57 17.47
C VAL A 219 2.70 5.65 16.61
N GLN A 220 3.19 6.90 16.72
CA GLN A 220 2.79 8.03 15.88
C GLN A 220 4.05 8.73 15.36
N VAL A 221 4.42 8.41 14.13
CA VAL A 221 5.68 8.88 13.52
C VAL A 221 5.43 9.45 12.13
N GLN A 222 6.23 10.46 11.75
CA GLN A 222 6.10 11.16 10.49
C GLN A 222 7.47 11.34 9.81
N ASP A 223 7.50 11.20 8.48
CA ASP A 223 8.57 11.71 7.63
C ASP A 223 7.99 12.72 6.63
N ALA A 224 8.25 14.00 6.87
CA ALA A 224 7.72 15.10 6.07
C ALA A 224 8.50 15.34 4.77
N PHE A 225 9.67 14.72 4.58
CA PHE A 225 10.55 15.00 3.44
C PHE A 225 11.19 13.73 2.87
N ILE A 226 10.53 13.15 1.88
CA ILE A 226 11.02 12.01 1.11
C ILE A 226 11.01 12.39 -0.36
N PRO A 227 12.11 13.00 -0.87
CA PRO A 227 12.18 13.44 -2.25
C PRO A 227 12.25 12.25 -3.22
N VAL A 228 11.46 12.31 -4.29
CA VAL A 228 11.31 11.26 -5.30
C VAL A 228 11.38 11.87 -6.70
N ALA A 229 12.17 11.26 -7.58
CA ALA A 229 12.15 11.58 -9.01
C ALA A 229 11.20 10.65 -9.76
N ASN A 230 10.52 11.20 -10.76
CA ASN A 230 9.71 10.46 -11.71
C ASN A 230 10.12 10.90 -13.13
N LEU A 231 10.68 9.97 -13.92
CA LEU A 231 11.06 10.21 -15.31
C LEU A 231 10.06 9.55 -16.23
N GLY A 232 9.75 10.21 -17.34
CA GLY A 232 8.77 9.72 -18.29
C GLY A 232 9.21 9.87 -19.75
N PHE A 233 8.71 8.95 -20.56
CA PHE A 233 8.88 8.96 -22.00
C PHE A 233 7.61 8.45 -22.70
N TRP A 234 7.27 9.00 -23.85
CA TRP A 234 6.30 8.42 -24.79
C TRP A 234 6.77 8.57 -26.23
N ALA A 235 6.33 7.65 -27.11
CA ALA A 235 6.53 7.71 -28.54
C ALA A 235 5.31 7.17 -29.31
N THR A 236 5.09 7.69 -30.52
CA THR A 236 4.07 7.22 -31.45
C THR A 236 4.76 6.68 -32.71
N PRO A 237 5.27 5.42 -32.69
CA PRO A 237 6.02 4.84 -33.79
C PRO A 237 5.15 4.59 -35.02
N LEU A 238 3.88 4.24 -34.82
CA LEU A 238 2.89 3.95 -35.84
C LEU A 238 1.63 4.77 -35.62
N LYS A 239 0.85 4.98 -36.69
CA LYS A 239 -0.43 5.69 -36.60
C LYS A 239 -1.36 4.99 -35.60
N GLY A 240 -1.81 5.74 -34.60
CA GLY A 240 -2.71 5.27 -33.56
C GLY A 240 -2.02 4.47 -32.42
N LEU A 241 -0.76 4.03 -32.59
CA LEU A 241 -0.02 3.33 -31.54
C LEU A 241 0.85 4.31 -30.75
N ARG A 242 0.64 4.40 -29.43
CA ARG A 242 1.52 5.11 -28.51
C ARG A 242 2.12 4.14 -27.51
N LEU A 243 3.43 4.22 -27.34
CA LEU A 243 4.19 3.52 -26.32
C LEU A 243 4.55 4.52 -25.21
N GLY A 244 4.60 4.07 -23.97
CA GLY A 244 4.98 4.88 -22.81
C GLY A 244 5.87 4.10 -21.87
N ALA A 245 6.75 4.82 -21.17
CA ALA A 245 7.58 4.29 -20.12
C ALA A 245 7.73 5.33 -19.00
N SER A 246 7.80 4.90 -17.76
CA SER A 246 8.17 5.75 -16.64
C SER A 246 8.98 4.99 -15.61
N TRP A 247 9.82 5.74 -14.87
CA TRP A 247 10.62 5.26 -13.77
C TRP A 247 10.54 6.25 -12.62
N GLN A 248 10.23 5.74 -11.43
CA GLN A 248 10.11 6.52 -10.21
C GLN A 248 11.06 5.98 -9.17
N ARG A 249 11.81 6.87 -8.49
CA ARG A 249 12.84 6.50 -7.53
C ARG A 249 12.93 7.50 -6.39
N PRO A 250 13.00 7.07 -5.11
CA PRO A 250 13.46 7.90 -4.00
C PRO A 250 14.89 8.38 -4.20
N LEU A 251 15.15 9.65 -3.88
CA LEU A 251 16.45 10.31 -4.18
C LEU A 251 17.41 10.35 -2.99
N THR A 252 16.94 9.99 -1.79
CA THR A 252 17.74 10.12 -0.56
C THR A 252 17.94 8.77 0.09
N GLU A 253 19.04 8.66 0.81
CA GLU A 253 19.25 7.65 1.85
C GLU A 253 19.51 8.39 3.16
N LYS A 254 18.77 8.06 4.19
CA LYS A 254 18.85 8.62 5.53
C LYS A 254 19.31 7.54 6.49
N CYS A 255 19.98 7.91 7.56
CA CYS A 255 20.39 6.94 8.58
C CYS A 255 20.12 7.49 9.97
N THR A 256 19.75 6.61 10.90
CA THR A 256 19.63 6.88 12.33
C THR A 256 20.47 5.90 13.13
N GLY A 257 20.72 6.21 14.41
CA GLY A 257 21.65 5.46 15.25
C GLY A 257 23.12 5.74 14.97
N THR A 258 24.02 5.16 15.75
CA THR A 258 25.47 5.35 15.65
C THR A 258 26.23 4.03 15.73
N GLY A 259 27.42 3.97 15.12
CA GLY A 259 28.28 2.78 15.19
C GLY A 259 27.61 1.52 14.64
N ALA A 260 27.59 0.45 15.43
CA ALA A 260 26.99 -0.83 15.06
C ALA A 260 25.45 -0.80 15.02
N SER A 261 24.83 0.18 15.69
CA SER A 261 23.37 0.37 15.68
C SER A 261 22.89 1.30 14.57
N LYS A 262 23.75 1.68 13.62
CA LYS A 262 23.37 2.53 12.50
C LYS A 262 22.45 1.77 11.53
N ILE A 263 21.24 2.29 11.31
CA ILE A 263 20.24 1.74 10.37
C ILE A 263 19.93 2.80 9.33
N CYS A 264 19.88 2.39 8.06
CA CYS A 264 19.66 3.30 6.94
C CYS A 264 18.44 2.86 6.10
N GLY A 265 17.69 3.85 5.63
CA GLY A 265 16.57 3.73 4.70
C GLY A 265 16.39 5.01 3.91
N ASN A 266 15.47 5.04 2.97
CA ASN A 266 15.08 6.29 2.32
C ASN A 266 13.91 7.00 3.04
N VAL A 267 13.33 6.34 4.05
CA VAL A 267 12.31 6.84 4.95
C VAL A 267 12.80 6.67 6.38
N ILE A 268 12.76 7.75 7.15
CA ILE A 268 12.94 7.75 8.61
C ILE A 268 11.81 8.60 9.17
N ALA A 269 10.77 7.96 9.66
CA ALA A 269 9.64 8.61 10.28
C ALA A 269 9.86 8.67 11.80
N GLU A 270 9.99 9.89 12.34
CA GLU A 270 10.27 10.14 13.75
C GLU A 270 9.02 10.62 14.48
N GLY A 271 8.91 10.34 15.76
CA GLY A 271 7.80 10.83 16.56
C GLY A 271 7.65 10.18 17.92
N VAL A 272 6.40 10.15 18.38
CA VAL A 272 6.03 9.65 19.71
C VAL A 272 5.79 8.15 19.64
N VAL A 273 6.27 7.48 20.70
CA VAL A 273 5.91 6.09 20.99
C VAL A 273 5.48 6.06 22.43
N ASP A 274 4.34 5.48 22.70
CA ASP A 274 3.80 5.32 24.04
C ASP A 274 3.42 3.86 24.29
N ALA A 275 3.31 3.46 25.54
CA ALA A 275 2.90 2.11 25.89
C ALA A 275 2.03 2.13 27.15
N GLU A 276 0.86 1.53 27.05
CA GLU A 276 -0.01 1.26 28.20
C GLU A 276 0.24 -0.16 28.68
N LEU A 277 0.74 -0.28 29.93
CA LEU A 277 1.07 -1.56 30.53
C LEU A 277 -0.17 -2.25 31.09
N GLY A 278 -0.35 -3.51 30.81
CA GLY A 278 -1.38 -4.35 31.43
C GLY A 278 -1.21 -4.46 32.94
N PRO A 279 -2.26 -4.82 33.67
CA PRO A 279 -2.29 -4.72 35.12
C PRO A 279 -1.24 -5.59 35.83
N GLY A 280 -0.84 -6.73 35.29
CA GLY A 280 0.22 -7.58 35.81
C GLY A 280 1.60 -6.98 35.54
N LEU A 281 1.82 -6.50 34.32
CA LEU A 281 3.07 -5.87 33.91
C LEU A 281 3.30 -4.55 34.67
N ALA A 282 2.26 -3.73 34.86
CA ALA A 282 2.33 -2.47 35.58
C ALA A 282 2.66 -2.63 37.12
N GLN A 283 2.47 -3.84 37.66
CA GLN A 283 2.92 -4.16 39.03
C GLN A 283 4.41 -4.55 39.05
N ALA A 284 4.94 -5.05 37.95
CA ALA A 284 6.31 -5.56 37.84
C ALA A 284 7.27 -4.54 37.19
N ALA A 285 6.77 -3.64 36.38
CA ALA A 285 7.58 -2.70 35.64
C ALA A 285 6.88 -1.34 35.43
N SER A 286 7.67 -0.29 35.21
CA SER A 286 7.20 1.04 34.83
C SER A 286 8.10 1.65 33.76
N ILE A 287 7.55 2.53 32.92
CA ILE A 287 8.34 3.29 31.95
C ILE A 287 8.87 4.54 32.68
N ILE A 288 10.19 4.64 32.81
CA ILE A 288 10.85 5.74 33.53
C ILE A 288 11.44 6.78 32.59
N GLN A 289 11.67 6.43 31.32
CA GLN A 289 12.13 7.33 30.28
C GLN A 289 11.55 6.93 28.93
N ASN A 290 11.17 7.91 28.12
CA ASN A 290 10.66 7.70 26.77
C ASN A 290 10.83 8.99 25.95
N ASP A 291 11.80 9.01 25.06
CA ASP A 291 12.10 10.14 24.15
C ASP A 291 11.55 9.88 22.73
N GLY A 292 10.61 8.93 22.58
CA GLY A 292 9.99 8.55 21.33
C GLY A 292 10.82 7.55 20.51
N GLY A 293 10.81 7.68 19.20
CA GLY A 293 11.56 6.77 18.33
C GLY A 293 11.40 7.08 16.84
N ALA A 294 11.99 6.24 16.02
CA ALA A 294 11.96 6.35 14.57
C ALA A 294 11.59 5.02 13.91
N LEU A 295 10.71 5.07 12.91
CA LEU A 295 10.46 3.96 12.00
C LEU A 295 11.34 4.10 10.77
N VAL A 296 12.20 3.11 10.51
CA VAL A 296 13.10 3.07 9.36
C VAL A 296 12.59 2.06 8.35
N MET A 297 12.46 2.49 7.09
CA MET A 297 12.01 1.65 5.99
C MET A 297 12.52 2.15 4.63
N ARG A 298 12.25 1.40 3.56
CA ARG A 298 12.54 1.78 2.18
C ARG A 298 11.27 1.81 1.34
N PHE A 299 11.10 2.86 0.53
CA PHE A 299 10.16 2.85 -0.59
C PHE A 299 10.86 2.29 -1.84
N PRO A 300 10.12 1.54 -2.68
CA PRO A 300 10.69 0.88 -3.84
C PRO A 300 10.93 1.82 -5.02
N ASP A 301 11.85 1.42 -5.88
CA ASP A 301 11.86 1.85 -7.28
C ASP A 301 10.64 1.29 -8.00
N MET A 302 10.05 2.08 -8.91
CA MET A 302 8.90 1.67 -9.72
C MET A 302 9.18 1.89 -11.20
N ILE A 303 8.95 0.87 -12.01
CA ILE A 303 9.04 0.93 -13.47
C ILE A 303 7.67 0.61 -14.06
N ARG A 304 7.24 1.39 -15.04
CA ARG A 304 5.98 1.19 -15.75
C ARG A 304 6.20 1.28 -17.24
N LEU A 305 5.60 0.34 -17.97
CA LEU A 305 5.64 0.29 -19.44
C LEU A 305 4.21 0.13 -19.96
N GLY A 306 3.89 0.78 -21.09
CA GLY A 306 2.55 0.71 -21.63
C GLY A 306 2.49 0.90 -23.12
N ALA A 307 1.43 0.37 -23.70
CA ALA A 307 1.04 0.57 -25.10
C ALA A 307 -0.46 0.91 -25.19
N THR A 308 -0.79 1.94 -25.93
CA THR A 308 -2.17 2.31 -26.23
C THR A 308 -2.36 2.35 -27.74
N GLN A 309 -3.32 1.58 -28.24
CA GLN A 309 -3.73 1.57 -29.65
C GLN A 309 -5.09 2.24 -29.80
N GLN A 310 -5.15 3.22 -30.68
CA GLN A 310 -6.39 3.84 -31.12
C GLN A 310 -6.94 3.09 -32.35
N PHE A 311 -8.20 2.69 -32.28
CA PHE A 311 -8.94 2.06 -33.37
C PHE A 311 -10.04 3.03 -33.86
N GLY A 312 -9.88 3.53 -35.08
CA GLY A 312 -10.73 4.60 -35.58
C GLY A 312 -10.69 5.84 -34.68
N ASP A 313 -11.81 6.54 -34.58
CA ASP A 313 -11.91 7.80 -33.84
C ASP A 313 -12.53 7.59 -32.43
N HIS A 314 -13.01 6.39 -32.12
CA HIS A 314 -13.90 6.15 -30.99
C HIS A 314 -13.34 5.18 -29.94
N VAL A 315 -12.39 4.33 -30.30
CA VAL A 315 -11.95 3.26 -29.37
C VAL A 315 -10.46 3.37 -29.10
N ASN A 316 -10.10 3.35 -27.83
CA ASN A 316 -8.71 3.21 -27.39
C ASN A 316 -8.60 1.94 -26.54
N VAL A 317 -7.57 1.15 -26.78
CA VAL A 317 -7.22 -0.04 -25.99
C VAL A 317 -5.82 0.13 -25.46
N SER A 318 -5.67 -0.04 -24.15
CA SER A 318 -4.39 0.10 -23.45
C SER A 318 -4.02 -1.20 -22.75
N LEU A 319 -2.73 -1.54 -22.83
CA LEU A 319 -2.10 -2.62 -22.09
C LEU A 319 -0.86 -2.06 -21.38
N GLU A 320 -0.73 -2.27 -20.11
CA GLU A 320 0.37 -1.75 -19.30
C GLU A 320 0.89 -2.81 -18.34
N GLY A 321 2.21 -2.81 -18.13
CA GLY A 321 2.88 -3.59 -17.12
C GLY A 321 3.62 -2.66 -16.14
N PHE A 322 3.76 -3.09 -14.89
CA PHE A 322 4.56 -2.40 -13.90
C PHE A 322 5.36 -3.38 -13.06
N TYR A 323 6.44 -2.86 -12.49
CA TYR A 323 7.31 -3.53 -11.55
C TYR A 323 7.64 -2.59 -10.40
N GLU A 324 7.62 -3.10 -9.18
CA GLU A 324 7.97 -2.37 -7.97
C GLU A 324 8.95 -3.20 -7.13
N ALA A 325 10.08 -2.59 -6.76
CA ALA A 325 11.20 -3.27 -6.09
C ALA A 325 10.97 -3.40 -4.58
N TRP A 326 9.85 -3.97 -4.14
CA TRP A 326 9.53 -4.14 -2.72
C TRP A 326 10.48 -5.08 -1.99
N GLY A 327 11.17 -5.99 -2.68
CA GLY A 327 12.20 -6.84 -2.10
C GLY A 327 13.39 -6.07 -1.48
N GLU A 328 13.54 -4.79 -1.82
CA GLU A 328 14.56 -3.91 -1.23
C GLU A 328 14.15 -3.34 0.14
N ILE A 329 12.89 -3.51 0.57
CA ILE A 329 12.41 -2.95 1.86
C ILE A 329 13.13 -3.60 3.05
N GLY A 330 13.45 -4.88 2.95
CA GLY A 330 14.11 -5.66 4.00
C GLY A 330 13.22 -5.78 5.23
N ASN A 331 13.60 -5.10 6.30
CA ASN A 331 12.84 -5.04 7.54
C ASN A 331 12.22 -3.66 7.74
N LEU A 332 11.07 -3.62 8.36
CA LEU A 332 10.60 -2.45 9.09
C LEU A 332 11.28 -2.45 10.44
N THR A 333 12.06 -1.43 10.75
CA THR A 333 12.76 -1.36 12.04
C THR A 333 12.30 -0.15 12.81
N PHE A 334 11.75 -0.40 13.99
CA PHE A 334 11.49 0.64 14.96
C PHE A 334 12.73 0.81 15.86
N VAL A 335 13.28 2.03 15.89
CA VAL A 335 14.45 2.41 16.67
C VAL A 335 13.97 3.28 17.83
N PRO A 336 13.83 2.74 19.07
CA PRO A 336 13.45 3.53 20.22
C PRO A 336 14.54 4.54 20.58
N ASN A 337 14.13 5.70 21.05
CA ASN A 337 15.05 6.72 21.54
C ASN A 337 14.90 6.83 23.07
N ASN A 338 15.90 6.30 23.79
CA ASN A 338 15.95 6.28 25.26
C ASN A 338 14.64 5.78 25.91
N VAL A 339 14.05 4.69 25.42
CA VAL A 339 12.91 4.06 26.10
C VAL A 339 13.43 3.09 27.13
N VAL A 340 13.17 3.36 28.40
CA VAL A 340 13.71 2.59 29.52
C VAL A 340 12.58 2.13 30.44
N PHE A 341 12.55 0.84 30.71
CA PHE A 341 11.67 0.19 31.68
C PHE A 341 12.44 -0.02 33.00
N ASP A 342 11.81 0.29 34.12
CA ASP A 342 12.28 -0.09 35.46
C ASP A 342 11.49 -1.33 35.91
N ALA A 343 12.14 -2.47 36.01
CA ALA A 343 11.57 -3.73 36.49
C ALA A 343 11.82 -3.93 38.02
N GLY A 344 12.17 -2.87 38.73
CA GLY A 344 12.38 -2.88 40.18
C GLY A 344 13.72 -3.47 40.63
N VAL A 345 14.27 -4.42 39.91
CA VAL A 345 15.59 -5.04 40.14
C VAL A 345 16.62 -4.62 39.13
N GLU A 346 16.18 -4.23 37.95
CA GLU A 346 17.01 -3.84 36.80
C GLU A 346 16.28 -2.82 35.95
N GLN A 347 17.04 -1.92 35.33
CA GLN A 347 16.57 -1.02 34.26
C GLN A 347 16.89 -1.63 32.91
N ILE A 348 15.86 -1.79 32.07
CA ILE A 348 15.94 -2.42 30.76
C ILE A 348 15.69 -1.37 29.71
N SER A 349 16.69 -1.09 28.87
CA SER A 349 16.51 -0.25 27.69
C SER A 349 15.83 -1.05 26.59
N LEU A 350 14.78 -0.48 26.00
CA LEU A 350 14.11 -1.10 24.84
C LEU A 350 15.06 -1.08 23.65
N GLU A 351 15.33 -2.25 23.10
CA GLU A 351 16.13 -2.42 21.92
C GLU A 351 15.31 -2.20 20.63
N ASN A 352 15.99 -2.21 19.48
CA ASN A 352 15.34 -2.09 18.19
C ASN A 352 14.32 -3.21 17.99
N ILE A 353 13.08 -2.83 17.67
CA ILE A 353 12.04 -3.79 17.31
C ILE A 353 12.09 -3.98 15.79
N VAL A 354 12.42 -5.19 15.37
CA VAL A 354 12.54 -5.53 13.96
C VAL A 354 11.30 -6.32 13.54
N PHE A 355 10.59 -5.79 12.57
CA PHE A 355 9.47 -6.47 11.90
C PHE A 355 9.98 -7.02 10.57
N PRO A 356 10.37 -8.29 10.49
CA PRO A 356 10.83 -8.90 9.24
C PRO A 356 9.70 -8.84 8.22
N ARG A 357 9.97 -8.28 7.04
CA ARG A 357 8.97 -8.25 5.96
C ARG A 357 9.34 -9.22 4.86
N ARG A 358 10.62 -9.40 4.55
CA ARG A 358 11.12 -10.32 3.52
C ARG A 358 10.25 -10.31 2.25
N TRP A 359 9.80 -9.10 1.88
CA TRP A 359 8.87 -8.93 0.78
C TRP A 359 9.53 -9.24 -0.56
N ASP A 360 8.72 -9.74 -1.47
CA ASP A 360 9.09 -9.96 -2.85
C ASP A 360 8.86 -8.69 -3.69
N ASN A 361 9.58 -8.60 -4.80
CA ASN A 361 9.29 -7.59 -5.81
C ASN A 361 7.94 -7.87 -6.46
N THR A 362 7.17 -6.82 -6.70
CA THR A 362 5.85 -6.96 -7.30
C THR A 362 5.84 -6.57 -8.77
N TYR A 363 4.93 -7.16 -9.47
CA TYR A 363 4.64 -6.85 -10.86
C TYR A 363 3.15 -7.00 -11.12
N GLY A 364 2.68 -6.29 -12.13
CA GLY A 364 1.28 -6.38 -12.50
C GLY A 364 1.03 -5.98 -13.93
N VAL A 365 -0.18 -6.30 -14.37
CA VAL A 365 -0.67 -6.01 -15.72
C VAL A 365 -2.02 -5.32 -15.60
N ARG A 366 -2.21 -4.28 -16.41
CA ARG A 366 -3.44 -3.51 -16.52
C ARG A 366 -3.93 -3.51 -17.96
N PHE A 367 -5.20 -3.77 -18.12
CA PHE A 367 -5.89 -3.67 -19.38
C PHE A 367 -7.00 -2.64 -19.26
N GLY A 368 -7.12 -1.76 -20.25
CA GLY A 368 -8.13 -0.73 -20.26
C GLY A 368 -8.68 -0.46 -21.66
N THR A 369 -9.97 -0.16 -21.71
CA THR A 369 -10.62 0.33 -22.92
C THR A 369 -11.34 1.65 -22.64
N ARG A 370 -11.34 2.54 -23.63
CA ARG A 370 -12.14 3.75 -23.63
C ARG A 370 -12.89 3.84 -24.97
N TRP A 371 -14.18 4.04 -24.87
CA TRP A 371 -15.09 4.19 -26.00
C TRP A 371 -15.76 5.55 -25.94
N ASP A 372 -15.45 6.40 -26.91
CA ASP A 372 -16.13 7.68 -27.12
C ASP A 372 -17.43 7.39 -27.91
N LEU A 373 -18.57 7.44 -27.20
CA LEU A 373 -19.85 7.09 -27.82
C LEU A 373 -20.26 8.14 -28.85
N PRO A 374 -20.78 7.74 -30.03
CA PRO A 374 -21.21 8.68 -31.06
C PRO A 374 -22.28 9.63 -30.52
N ALA A 375 -22.15 10.93 -30.82
CA ALA A 375 -23.10 11.96 -30.40
C ALA A 375 -24.53 11.71 -30.95
N ALA A 376 -24.64 10.98 -32.06
CA ALA A 376 -25.93 10.54 -32.59
C ALA A 376 -26.72 9.63 -31.63
N TRP A 377 -26.07 8.97 -30.69
CA TRP A 377 -26.70 8.08 -29.72
C TRP A 377 -27.01 8.79 -28.38
N THR A 378 -26.20 9.75 -27.99
CA THR A 378 -26.20 10.29 -26.62
C THR A 378 -26.56 11.77 -26.53
N GLN A 379 -26.60 12.51 -27.65
CA GLN A 379 -26.82 13.97 -27.77
C GLN A 379 -25.73 14.82 -27.09
N ILE A 380 -25.04 14.28 -26.09
CA ILE A 380 -23.91 14.87 -25.39
C ILE A 380 -22.70 13.92 -25.51
N PRO A 381 -21.45 14.41 -25.46
CA PRO A 381 -20.27 13.52 -25.48
C PRO A 381 -20.23 12.66 -24.24
N VAL A 382 -20.29 11.34 -24.44
CA VAL A 382 -20.20 10.34 -23.38
C VAL A 382 -19.04 9.40 -23.67
N GLN A 383 -18.27 9.08 -22.64
CA GLN A 383 -17.22 8.07 -22.68
C GLN A 383 -17.60 6.90 -21.79
N MET A 384 -17.48 5.69 -22.29
CA MET A 384 -17.54 4.47 -21.49
C MET A 384 -16.13 3.90 -21.34
N ARG A 385 -15.80 3.39 -20.16
CA ARG A 385 -14.50 2.79 -19.85
C ARG A 385 -14.71 1.47 -19.13
N LEU A 386 -13.93 0.48 -19.57
CA LEU A 386 -13.85 -0.83 -18.94
C LEU A 386 -12.39 -1.18 -18.74
N GLY A 387 -12.08 -1.91 -17.68
CA GLY A 387 -10.74 -2.36 -17.46
C GLY A 387 -10.63 -3.52 -16.49
N SER A 388 -9.46 -4.11 -16.48
CA SER A 388 -9.05 -5.08 -15.48
C SER A 388 -7.62 -4.81 -15.06
N GLN A 389 -7.29 -5.20 -13.86
CA GLN A 389 -5.95 -5.12 -13.31
C GLN A 389 -5.63 -6.39 -12.54
N TRP A 390 -4.43 -6.88 -12.76
CA TRP A 390 -3.86 -7.96 -11.98
C TRP A 390 -2.53 -7.50 -11.39
N GLU A 391 -2.26 -7.90 -10.15
CA GLU A 391 -1.09 -7.49 -9.41
C GLU A 391 -0.66 -8.60 -8.45
N SER A 392 0.65 -8.91 -8.46
CA SER A 392 1.26 -9.92 -7.58
C SER A 392 1.37 -9.45 -6.12
N SER A 393 1.54 -10.28 -5.04
CA SER A 393 1.82 -9.89 -3.64
C SER A 393 3.25 -9.41 -3.43
N ALA A 394 3.49 -8.45 -2.55
CA ALA A 394 4.79 -8.24 -1.95
C ALA A 394 5.01 -9.20 -0.77
N ALA A 395 4.01 -9.39 0.08
CA ALA A 395 4.14 -10.22 1.26
C ALA A 395 4.09 -11.72 0.90
N PRO A 396 5.16 -12.50 1.14
CA PRO A 396 5.07 -13.96 1.13
C PRO A 396 4.00 -14.42 2.14
N LEU A 397 3.29 -15.51 1.82
CA LEU A 397 2.19 -15.98 2.67
C LEU A 397 2.64 -16.26 4.11
N VAL A 398 3.87 -16.72 4.29
CA VAL A 398 4.48 -16.98 5.61
C VAL A 398 4.86 -15.71 6.39
N GLU A 399 4.92 -14.55 5.72
CA GLU A 399 5.20 -13.23 6.31
C GLU A 399 3.93 -12.37 6.38
N LEU A 400 2.77 -12.93 6.02
CA LEU A 400 1.49 -12.22 6.08
C LEU A 400 1.06 -12.07 7.54
N ASP A 401 0.64 -10.87 7.90
CA ASP A 401 0.01 -10.56 9.18
C ASP A 401 -1.07 -9.48 9.02
N THR A 402 -1.82 -9.22 10.08
CA THR A 402 -2.90 -8.23 10.05
C THR A 402 -2.41 -6.78 9.97
N GLY A 403 -1.14 -6.53 10.30
CA GLY A 403 -0.50 -5.22 10.19
C GLY A 403 0.13 -4.96 8.82
N GLY A 404 0.48 -6.02 8.09
CA GLY A 404 1.12 -5.97 6.77
C GLY A 404 0.37 -6.77 5.73
N LEU A 405 -0.96 -6.63 5.65
CA LEU A 405 -1.80 -7.35 4.71
C LEU A 405 -1.50 -6.96 3.27
N ASP A 406 -1.06 -7.95 2.52
CA ASP A 406 -0.96 -7.88 1.09
C ASP A 406 -1.30 -9.22 0.44
N TRP A 407 -1.89 -9.19 -0.78
CA TRP A 407 -2.34 -10.40 -1.49
C TRP A 407 -2.37 -10.14 -2.99
N GLU A 408 -2.50 -11.19 -3.79
CA GLU A 408 -2.78 -11.03 -5.23
C GLU A 408 -4.14 -10.39 -5.46
N LYS A 409 -4.17 -9.44 -6.37
CA LYS A 409 -5.37 -8.68 -6.67
C LYS A 409 -5.75 -8.80 -8.13
N LEU A 410 -6.92 -9.37 -8.39
CA LEU A 410 -7.58 -9.31 -9.70
C LEU A 410 -8.81 -8.43 -9.58
N GLY A 411 -8.76 -7.26 -10.21
CA GLY A 411 -9.82 -6.27 -10.16
C GLY A 411 -10.42 -5.98 -11.52
N PHE A 412 -11.71 -5.62 -11.52
CA PHE A 412 -12.46 -5.19 -12.69
C PHE A 412 -13.03 -3.80 -12.46
N THR A 413 -13.01 -2.99 -13.50
CA THR A 413 -13.45 -1.61 -13.43
C THR A 413 -14.46 -1.30 -14.52
N VAL A 414 -15.40 -0.45 -14.16
CA VAL A 414 -16.32 0.19 -15.09
C VAL A 414 -16.41 1.68 -14.76
N GLY A 415 -16.50 2.52 -15.76
CA GLY A 415 -16.71 3.95 -15.53
C GLY A 415 -17.26 4.67 -16.73
N PHE A 416 -17.77 5.86 -16.46
CA PHE A 416 -18.37 6.74 -17.43
C PHE A 416 -17.84 8.15 -17.26
N GLY A 417 -17.67 8.84 -18.37
CA GLY A 417 -17.34 10.27 -18.43
C GLY A 417 -18.35 10.99 -19.29
N VAL A 418 -18.81 12.16 -18.83
CA VAL A 418 -19.77 12.99 -19.54
C VAL A 418 -19.22 14.39 -19.66
N GLU A 419 -19.08 14.92 -20.88
CA GLU A 419 -18.78 16.33 -21.09
C GLU A 419 -20.06 17.16 -20.92
N VAL A 420 -20.23 17.76 -19.74
CA VAL A 420 -21.44 18.50 -19.35
C VAL A 420 -21.47 19.91 -19.96
N MET A 421 -20.31 20.45 -20.29
CA MET A 421 -20.14 21.67 -21.09
C MET A 421 -18.77 21.61 -21.75
N LYS A 422 -18.55 22.43 -22.77
CA LYS A 422 -17.29 22.43 -23.55
C LYS A 422 -16.07 22.53 -22.63
N GLY A 423 -15.27 21.48 -22.60
CA GLY A 423 -14.05 21.37 -21.82
C GLY A 423 -14.26 20.93 -20.37
N LEU A 424 -15.50 20.83 -19.86
CA LEU A 424 -15.81 20.34 -18.52
C LEU A 424 -16.40 18.93 -18.58
N GLN A 425 -15.65 17.96 -18.09
CA GLN A 425 -16.04 16.55 -18.02
C GLN A 425 -16.22 16.12 -16.57
N VAL A 426 -17.24 15.34 -16.32
CA VAL A 426 -17.49 14.63 -15.05
C VAL A 426 -17.30 13.15 -15.29
N ASP A 427 -16.51 12.52 -14.45
CA ASP A 427 -16.17 11.10 -14.52
C ASP A 427 -16.63 10.38 -13.25
N VAL A 428 -17.11 9.15 -13.41
CA VAL A 428 -17.41 8.23 -12.32
C VAL A 428 -16.80 6.86 -12.61
N TYR A 429 -16.41 6.14 -11.57
CA TYR A 429 -15.98 4.75 -11.73
C TYR A 429 -16.34 3.89 -10.52
N TYR A 430 -16.40 2.61 -10.76
CA TYR A 430 -16.44 1.57 -9.75
C TYR A 430 -15.40 0.50 -10.06
N LEU A 431 -14.70 0.05 -9.02
CA LEU A 431 -13.75 -1.06 -9.06
C LEU A 431 -14.15 -2.09 -8.01
N ARG A 432 -14.16 -3.35 -8.41
CA ARG A 432 -14.28 -4.50 -7.51
C ARG A 432 -13.09 -5.42 -7.71
N THR A 433 -12.37 -5.72 -6.63
CA THR A 433 -11.38 -6.78 -6.59
C THR A 433 -12.07 -8.09 -6.20
N LEU A 434 -11.62 -9.22 -6.76
CA LEU A 434 -12.09 -10.52 -6.29
C LEU A 434 -11.73 -10.69 -4.82
N THR A 435 -12.63 -11.27 -4.06
CA THR A 435 -12.40 -11.58 -2.65
C THR A 435 -11.22 -12.54 -2.52
N ALA A 436 -10.30 -12.25 -1.62
CA ALA A 436 -9.22 -13.15 -1.27
C ALA A 436 -9.59 -13.92 0.00
N GLU A 437 -9.42 -15.24 -0.06
CA GLU A 437 -9.52 -16.15 1.07
C GLU A 437 -8.18 -16.86 1.17
N LEU A 438 -7.46 -16.66 2.27
CA LEU A 438 -6.10 -17.14 2.46
C LEU A 438 -6.00 -17.90 3.77
N THR A 439 -5.35 -19.07 3.74
CA THR A 439 -5.00 -19.83 4.95
C THR A 439 -3.50 -19.83 5.13
N VAL A 440 -3.04 -19.38 6.30
CA VAL A 440 -1.64 -19.36 6.70
C VAL A 440 -1.42 -20.42 7.78
N GLU A 441 -0.59 -21.43 7.49
CA GLU A 441 -0.32 -22.55 8.41
C GLU A 441 1.07 -22.50 9.04
N ASN A 442 2.06 -21.90 8.35
CA ASN A 442 3.47 -21.90 8.73
C ASN A 442 4.02 -20.47 8.76
N SER A 443 3.37 -19.59 9.49
CA SER A 443 3.79 -18.20 9.59
C SER A 443 5.14 -18.06 10.29
N ASN A 444 5.98 -17.17 9.76
CA ASN A 444 7.19 -16.69 10.43
C ASN A 444 6.94 -15.55 11.41
N MET A 445 5.71 -14.98 11.40
CA MET A 445 5.34 -13.87 12.27
C MET A 445 5.16 -14.37 13.70
N ARG A 446 5.83 -13.68 14.63
CA ARG A 446 5.87 -14.05 16.05
C ARG A 446 5.39 -12.88 16.90
N THR A 447 4.89 -13.21 18.10
CA THR A 447 4.69 -12.21 19.15
C THR A 447 6.04 -11.60 19.52
N THR A 448 6.10 -10.29 19.74
CA THR A 448 7.30 -9.62 20.21
C THR A 448 7.27 -9.50 21.74
N ASN A 449 8.26 -10.09 22.41
CA ASN A 449 8.42 -9.94 23.86
C ASN A 449 9.32 -8.74 24.17
N ILE A 450 8.86 -7.82 25.01
CA ILE A 450 9.57 -6.55 25.29
C ILE A 450 10.91 -6.76 25.99
N PHE A 451 11.09 -7.87 26.74
CA PHE A 451 12.31 -8.18 27.46
C PHE A 451 13.34 -8.95 26.61
N HIS A 452 12.92 -9.43 25.43
CA HIS A 452 13.76 -10.28 24.56
C HIS A 452 13.62 -9.90 23.08
N ALA A 453 13.36 -8.63 22.77
CA ALA A 453 13.08 -8.18 21.41
C ALA A 453 14.24 -8.45 20.41
N ASP A 454 15.48 -8.37 20.86
CA ASP A 454 16.67 -8.67 20.05
C ASP A 454 16.84 -10.17 19.76
N GLU A 455 16.51 -11.03 20.72
CA GLU A 455 16.57 -12.50 20.54
C GLU A 455 15.43 -12.99 19.65
N VAL A 456 14.24 -12.33 19.72
CA VAL A 456 13.14 -12.55 18.77
C VAL A 456 13.60 -12.29 17.35
N ALA A 457 14.25 -11.16 17.13
CA ALA A 457 14.75 -10.78 15.80
C ALA A 457 15.79 -11.78 15.24
N LYS A 458 16.50 -12.48 16.13
CA LYS A 458 17.46 -13.55 15.79
C LYS A 458 16.80 -14.93 15.70
N GLY A 459 15.50 -15.05 16.07
CA GLY A 459 14.79 -16.33 16.11
C GLY A 459 15.20 -17.26 17.26
N ASN A 460 15.83 -16.72 18.31
CA ASN A 460 16.45 -17.48 19.40
C ASN A 460 15.65 -17.46 20.69
N SER A 461 14.62 -16.60 20.79
CA SER A 461 13.84 -16.56 22.01
C SER A 461 12.87 -17.74 22.07
N GLY A 462 12.75 -18.33 23.22
CA GLY A 462 11.86 -19.46 23.47
C GLY A 462 10.47 -19.05 23.98
N LEU A 463 10.13 -17.75 24.00
CA LEU A 463 8.90 -17.25 24.60
C LEU A 463 7.85 -16.82 23.57
N GLU A 464 8.24 -16.60 22.30
CA GLU A 464 7.33 -16.16 21.26
C GLU A 464 6.40 -17.27 20.79
N THR A 465 5.21 -16.85 20.42
CA THR A 465 4.21 -17.68 19.77
C THR A 465 3.98 -17.23 18.33
N VAL A 466 3.51 -18.13 17.48
CA VAL A 466 3.09 -17.77 16.12
C VAL A 466 1.83 -16.92 16.20
N SER A 467 1.89 -15.68 15.69
CA SER A 467 0.79 -14.72 15.81
C SER A 467 -0.15 -14.69 14.60
N ALA A 468 0.27 -15.21 13.44
CA ALA A 468 -0.43 -14.98 12.18
C ALA A 468 -0.90 -16.25 11.44
N ASN A 469 -0.81 -17.44 12.06
CA ASN A 469 -1.49 -18.63 11.53
C ASN A 469 -3.00 -18.45 11.61
N GLY A 470 -3.72 -18.80 10.54
CA GLY A 470 -5.18 -18.71 10.50
C GLY A 470 -5.74 -18.38 9.13
N ASP A 471 -7.05 -18.10 9.12
CA ASP A 471 -7.80 -17.80 7.92
C ASP A 471 -8.05 -16.30 7.79
N TYR A 472 -7.79 -15.77 6.60
CA TYR A 472 -7.97 -14.37 6.24
C TYR A 472 -8.99 -14.25 5.12
N VAL A 473 -9.98 -13.37 5.28
CA VAL A 473 -10.92 -13.03 4.21
C VAL A 473 -10.86 -11.53 3.94
N ILE A 474 -10.57 -11.14 2.71
CA ILE A 474 -10.35 -9.75 2.32
C ILE A 474 -11.27 -9.38 1.17
N ASN A 475 -12.04 -8.31 1.34
CA ASN A 475 -12.87 -7.70 0.31
C ASN A 475 -12.40 -6.29 0.03
N HIS A 476 -12.30 -5.91 -1.24
CA HIS A 476 -11.81 -4.60 -1.64
C HIS A 476 -12.66 -4.02 -2.77
N GLN A 477 -13.10 -2.77 -2.59
CA GLN A 477 -13.82 -2.02 -3.62
C GLN A 477 -13.47 -0.53 -3.58
N ARG A 478 -13.66 0.13 -4.70
CA ARG A 478 -13.48 1.57 -4.83
C ARG A 478 -14.60 2.20 -5.65
N PHE A 479 -14.98 3.39 -5.25
CA PHE A 479 -15.85 4.26 -6.01
C PHE A 479 -15.18 5.63 -6.15
N GLY A 480 -15.34 6.30 -7.29
CA GLY A 480 -14.79 7.64 -7.46
C GLY A 480 -15.63 8.55 -8.33
N LEU A 481 -15.51 9.83 -8.00
CA LEU A 481 -16.08 10.95 -8.72
C LEU A 481 -14.96 11.92 -9.09
N GLY A 482 -14.87 12.31 -10.36
CA GLY A 482 -13.85 13.22 -10.86
C GLY A 482 -14.45 14.33 -11.71
N VAL A 483 -13.79 15.49 -11.67
CA VAL A 483 -14.08 16.63 -12.53
C VAL A 483 -12.80 17.02 -13.24
N ARG A 484 -12.87 17.11 -14.56
CA ARG A 484 -11.79 17.59 -15.41
C ARG A 484 -12.21 18.83 -16.16
N TYR A 485 -11.35 19.85 -16.16
CA TYR A 485 -11.60 21.07 -16.94
C TYR A 485 -10.41 21.43 -17.81
N ALA A 486 -10.64 21.38 -19.14
CA ALA A 486 -9.68 21.75 -20.16
C ALA A 486 -9.87 23.22 -20.60
N LEU A 487 -9.03 24.11 -20.09
CA LEU A 487 -9.06 25.55 -20.35
C LEU A 487 -8.19 25.90 -21.57
N GLY A 488 -8.75 26.63 -22.52
CA GLY A 488 -7.94 27.24 -23.59
C GLY A 488 -7.05 28.34 -23.00
N VAL A 489 -5.73 28.14 -23.03
CA VAL A 489 -4.76 29.23 -22.73
C VAL A 489 -4.62 30.07 -23.99
N ARG A 490 -4.90 31.38 -23.90
CA ARG A 490 -4.74 32.35 -24.99
C ARG A 490 -3.30 32.78 -25.13
#